data_a1b8016f08aa78f745ade61ff60b73ff
#
_entry.id   a1b8016f08aa78f745ade61ff60b73ff
#
_cell.length_a   1.000
_cell.length_b   1.000
_cell.length_c   1.000
_cell.angle_alpha   90.00
_cell.angle_beta   90.00
_cell.angle_gamma   90.00
#
_symmetry.space_group_name_H-M   'P 1'
#
loop_
_entity.id
_entity.type
_entity.pdbx_description
1 polymer ?
#
loop_
_entity_poly.entity_id
_entity_poly.type
_entity_poly.pdbx_seq_one_letter_code
_entity_poly.pdbx_strand_id
1 'polypeptide(L)'
;MKQNIKCLFCAILIFVLGGVCAFFGRRLIHHNTRQNQNDIRIKNPPVLVELKETNLPIVLISTDGKQNQITRENSVLAKMCIIFNGDDELNYADTVSHRGQHVEYEGNTYIHIRGATSTEVAKKSYSLHLVTGSDGKGEKHALFGWKKSSKWCLLAEHKDGSLMRDALTYDLARPYFDFVPHVRHCELVMDGVYQGVYLIAEKASRDRLGIKKSDENDAFCSGGFLVEKNRGETLRSKYPARDISGNALDSEGLRFEVGYPNNPSNEQLEYIQTDFGRMEDAIATGMYSEYSKHIDVLSFASYHLLQEFTNNPDGFVVSQKIYKSHVDTVYKLAIWDFDVCYGISVSRDGWYTNILRTKSKSYQDERPFWWERLAQDTVYRGIMKNRWEQFREGEFKTIVIEKKIDSLQHLLTVHHAVERNAKAWKISEESNPLTRPHQFDECVNYIRSWIICRVDYLDSVILGIPNNTAKCDSACMEIGRVILFKK
;
A
#
# COMPACT_ATOMS: atom_id res chain seq x y z
N MET A 1 -41.64 40.72 -37.97
CA MET A 1 -41.68 39.52 -37.08
C MET A 1 -40.76 38.41 -37.55
N LYS A 2 -40.55 38.09 -38.82
CA LYS A 2 -39.65 37.00 -39.29
C LYS A 2 -38.14 37.32 -39.16
N GLN A 3 -37.72 38.59 -39.05
CA GLN A 3 -36.30 38.97 -38.95
C GLN A 3 -35.76 38.85 -37.52
N ASN A 4 -36.60 39.06 -36.50
CA ASN A 4 -36.20 38.95 -35.09
C ASN A 4 -36.06 37.49 -34.60
N ILE A 5 -36.75 36.54 -35.27
CA ILE A 5 -36.62 35.10 -34.94
C ILE A 5 -35.29 34.54 -35.44
N LYS A 6 -34.77 35.01 -36.59
CA LYS A 6 -33.45 34.57 -37.08
C LYS A 6 -32.28 35.05 -36.20
N CYS A 7 -32.37 36.28 -35.69
CA CYS A 7 -31.33 36.78 -34.75
C CYS A 7 -31.35 36.06 -33.41
N LEU A 8 -32.51 35.65 -32.90
CA LEU A 8 -32.63 34.88 -31.65
C LEU A 8 -32.05 33.46 -31.81
N PHE A 9 -32.29 32.80 -32.96
CA PHE A 9 -31.73 31.49 -33.24
C PHE A 9 -30.18 31.53 -33.40
N CYS A 10 -29.64 32.56 -34.06
CA CYS A 10 -28.19 32.74 -34.15
C CYS A 10 -27.55 33.01 -32.79
N ALA A 11 -28.17 33.81 -31.93
CA ALA A 11 -27.66 34.09 -30.58
C ALA A 11 -27.67 32.83 -29.68
N ILE A 12 -28.72 32.00 -29.75
CA ILE A 12 -28.80 30.75 -29.01
C ILE A 12 -27.76 29.74 -29.53
N LEU A 13 -27.55 29.66 -30.85
CA LEU A 13 -26.55 28.75 -31.43
C LEU A 13 -25.11 29.14 -31.05
N ILE A 14 -24.80 30.43 -30.97
CA ILE A 14 -23.51 30.97 -30.54
C ILE A 14 -23.29 30.69 -29.04
N PHE A 15 -24.35 30.81 -28.20
CA PHE A 15 -24.26 30.49 -26.79
C PHE A 15 -24.08 29.00 -26.52
N VAL A 16 -24.73 28.10 -27.28
CA VAL A 16 -24.57 26.66 -27.17
C VAL A 16 -23.19 26.22 -27.68
N LEU A 17 -22.72 26.75 -28.81
CA LEU A 17 -21.37 26.46 -29.32
C LEU A 17 -20.27 27.03 -28.41
N GLY A 18 -20.45 28.23 -27.86
CA GLY A 18 -19.54 28.83 -26.89
C GLY A 18 -19.49 28.04 -25.58
N GLY A 19 -20.62 27.53 -25.08
CA GLY A 19 -20.72 26.68 -23.91
C GLY A 19 -20.06 25.33 -24.11
N VAL A 20 -20.24 24.71 -25.27
CA VAL A 20 -19.59 23.42 -25.62
C VAL A 20 -18.08 23.60 -25.79
N CYS A 21 -17.61 24.65 -26.46
CA CYS A 21 -16.19 24.98 -26.59
C CYS A 21 -15.53 25.29 -25.22
N ALA A 22 -16.24 26.01 -24.32
CA ALA A 22 -15.76 26.28 -22.98
C ALA A 22 -15.71 25.00 -22.09
N PHE A 23 -16.67 24.07 -22.28
CA PHE A 23 -16.70 22.80 -21.57
C PHE A 23 -15.62 21.84 -22.06
N PHE A 24 -15.39 21.74 -23.37
CA PHE A 24 -14.29 20.97 -23.94
C PHE A 24 -12.94 21.63 -23.69
N GLY A 25 -12.85 22.97 -23.77
CA GLY A 25 -11.63 23.70 -23.42
C GLY A 25 -11.25 23.55 -21.95
N ARG A 26 -12.21 23.61 -21.00
CA ARG A 26 -11.96 23.31 -19.59
C ARG A 26 -11.56 21.85 -19.36
N ARG A 27 -12.15 20.91 -20.09
CA ARG A 27 -11.78 19.48 -19.98
C ARG A 27 -10.40 19.20 -20.56
N LEU A 28 -10.02 19.87 -21.66
CA LEU A 28 -8.68 19.81 -22.24
C LEU A 28 -7.63 20.53 -21.38
N ILE A 29 -7.98 21.70 -20.79
CA ILE A 29 -7.09 22.43 -19.87
C ILE A 29 -6.92 21.65 -18.55
N HIS A 30 -7.98 21.02 -18.01
CA HIS A 30 -7.85 20.13 -16.86
C HIS A 30 -7.12 18.82 -17.17
N HIS A 31 -7.20 18.30 -18.38
CA HIS A 31 -6.38 17.15 -18.83
C HIS A 31 -4.93 17.57 -19.04
N ASN A 32 -4.66 18.71 -19.65
CA ASN A 32 -3.29 19.21 -19.85
C ASN A 32 -2.65 19.74 -18.57
N THR A 33 -3.38 20.34 -17.62
CA THR A 33 -2.82 20.72 -16.31
C THR A 33 -2.55 19.51 -15.43
N ARG A 34 -3.33 18.42 -15.53
CA ARG A 34 -2.98 17.14 -14.89
C ARG A 34 -1.81 16.44 -15.58
N GLN A 35 -1.69 16.54 -16.91
CA GLN A 35 -0.52 16.04 -17.63
C GLN A 35 0.76 16.82 -17.30
N ASN A 36 0.71 18.15 -17.18
CA ASN A 36 1.89 18.97 -16.88
C ASN A 36 2.38 18.90 -15.41
N GLN A 37 1.53 18.53 -14.45
CA GLN A 37 1.99 18.24 -13.08
C GLN A 37 2.50 16.80 -12.89
N ASN A 38 2.24 15.92 -13.86
CA ASN A 38 2.61 14.51 -13.82
C ASN A 38 3.85 14.17 -14.68
N ASP A 39 4.43 15.11 -15.39
CA ASP A 39 5.53 14.86 -16.34
C ASP A 39 6.95 14.87 -15.72
N ILE A 40 7.06 14.95 -14.38
CA ILE A 40 8.34 14.69 -13.70
C ILE A 40 8.44 13.17 -13.43
N ARG A 41 8.25 12.37 -14.47
CA ARG A 41 8.35 10.91 -14.36
C ARG A 41 9.64 10.48 -15.05
N ILE A 42 10.39 9.69 -14.31
CA ILE A 42 11.61 9.08 -14.85
C ILE A 42 11.18 8.24 -16.05
N LYS A 43 11.44 8.74 -17.25
CA LYS A 43 11.22 8.03 -18.51
C LYS A 43 12.40 7.11 -18.86
N ASN A 44 13.44 7.08 -18.03
CA ASN A 44 14.67 6.40 -18.37
C ASN A 44 14.64 4.95 -17.88
N PRO A 45 15.04 3.99 -18.73
CA PRO A 45 15.34 2.63 -18.32
C PRO A 45 16.44 2.66 -17.24
N PRO A 46 16.59 1.59 -16.44
CA PRO A 46 17.65 1.52 -15.46
C PRO A 46 19.00 1.66 -16.14
N VAL A 47 19.92 2.39 -15.51
CA VAL A 47 21.32 2.42 -15.95
C VAL A 47 21.91 1.02 -15.74
N LEU A 48 22.70 0.54 -16.70
CA LEU A 48 23.37 -0.75 -16.58
C LEU A 48 24.26 -0.78 -15.34
N VAL A 49 23.95 -1.68 -14.42
CA VAL A 49 24.66 -1.94 -13.18
C VAL A 49 24.96 -3.43 -13.13
N GLU A 50 26.21 -3.79 -12.88
CA GLU A 50 26.61 -5.18 -12.69
C GLU A 50 26.29 -5.60 -11.25
N LEU A 51 25.57 -6.71 -11.08
CA LEU A 51 25.40 -7.40 -9.81
C LEU A 51 26.30 -8.63 -9.82
N LYS A 52 27.35 -8.65 -9.01
CA LYS A 52 28.23 -9.81 -8.85
C LYS A 52 27.81 -10.64 -7.66
N GLU A 53 27.72 -10.00 -6.50
CA GLU A 53 27.40 -10.64 -5.22
C GLU A 53 26.58 -9.71 -4.33
N THR A 54 25.83 -10.29 -3.42
CA THR A 54 25.04 -9.57 -2.41
C THR A 54 24.66 -10.51 -1.25
N ASN A 55 24.38 -9.94 -0.07
CA ASN A 55 23.79 -10.66 1.05
C ASN A 55 22.26 -10.82 0.89
N LEU A 56 21.64 -10.12 -0.05
CA LEU A 56 20.21 -10.24 -0.31
C LEU A 56 19.94 -11.42 -1.27
N PRO A 57 18.78 -12.09 -1.18
CA PRO A 57 18.35 -13.01 -2.23
C PRO A 57 18.42 -12.37 -3.60
N ILE A 58 18.85 -13.13 -4.61
CA ILE A 58 18.86 -12.69 -6.01
C ILE A 58 17.67 -13.32 -6.71
N VAL A 59 16.81 -12.50 -7.29
CA VAL A 59 15.68 -12.94 -8.11
C VAL A 59 16.05 -12.74 -9.58
N LEU A 60 16.21 -13.84 -10.30
CA LEU A 60 16.50 -13.86 -11.74
C LEU A 60 15.21 -14.17 -12.48
N ILE A 61 14.80 -13.29 -13.41
CA ILE A 61 13.63 -13.50 -14.25
C ILE A 61 14.05 -13.42 -15.72
N SER A 62 13.70 -14.45 -16.51
CA SER A 62 13.85 -14.43 -17.96
C SER A 62 12.48 -14.45 -18.62
N THR A 63 12.21 -13.41 -19.39
CA THR A 63 10.98 -13.27 -20.20
C THR A 63 11.19 -13.67 -21.66
N ASP A 64 12.38 -14.18 -22.00
CA ASP A 64 12.82 -14.43 -23.39
C ASP A 64 12.68 -13.16 -24.27
N GLY A 65 13.08 -12.00 -23.71
CA GLY A 65 13.05 -10.69 -24.38
C GLY A 65 11.66 -10.04 -24.46
N LYS A 66 10.65 -10.55 -23.72
CA LYS A 66 9.28 -10.03 -23.74
C LYS A 66 8.99 -9.05 -22.60
N GLN A 67 10.01 -8.51 -21.92
CA GLN A 67 9.84 -7.59 -20.79
C GLN A 67 8.93 -6.40 -21.12
N ASN A 68 9.01 -5.85 -22.33
CA ASN A 68 8.17 -4.73 -22.78
C ASN A 68 6.70 -5.10 -23.03
N GLN A 69 6.35 -6.39 -23.05
CA GLN A 69 4.97 -6.88 -23.14
C GLN A 69 4.31 -7.03 -21.78
N ILE A 70 5.08 -6.90 -20.68
CA ILE A 70 4.54 -6.95 -19.33
C ILE A 70 3.78 -5.65 -19.09
N THR A 71 2.46 -5.73 -18.95
CA THR A 71 1.61 -4.59 -18.60
C THR A 71 0.73 -4.95 -17.38
N ARG A 72 -0.17 -4.08 -17.01
CA ARG A 72 -1.16 -4.36 -15.97
C ARG A 72 -2.18 -5.39 -16.44
N GLU A 73 -2.56 -5.29 -17.71
CA GLU A 73 -3.59 -6.12 -18.36
C GLU A 73 -3.00 -7.40 -18.96
N ASN A 74 -1.71 -7.39 -19.31
CA ASN A 74 -1.04 -8.50 -19.97
C ASN A 74 0.02 -9.14 -19.07
N SER A 75 -0.16 -10.44 -18.82
CA SER A 75 0.80 -11.29 -18.10
C SER A 75 1.71 -12.00 -19.09
N VAL A 76 3.00 -12.03 -18.80
CA VAL A 76 4.01 -12.75 -19.60
C VAL A 76 4.45 -13.99 -18.83
N LEU A 77 4.51 -15.13 -19.52
CA LEU A 77 5.14 -16.32 -18.96
C LEU A 77 6.66 -16.15 -18.97
N ALA A 78 7.29 -16.31 -17.81
CA ALA A 78 8.71 -16.13 -17.57
C ALA A 78 9.28 -17.31 -16.79
N LYS A 79 10.59 -17.55 -16.93
CA LYS A 79 11.34 -18.41 -16.02
C LYS A 79 11.82 -17.57 -14.84
N MET A 80 11.75 -18.11 -13.65
CA MET A 80 12.23 -17.45 -12.44
C MET A 80 13.13 -18.40 -11.64
N CYS A 81 14.26 -17.87 -11.18
CA CYS A 81 15.13 -18.51 -10.23
C CYS A 81 15.38 -17.56 -9.06
N ILE A 82 15.31 -18.07 -7.84
CA ILE A 82 15.66 -17.33 -6.62
C ILE A 82 16.85 -18.02 -5.98
N ILE A 83 17.97 -17.30 -5.82
CA ILE A 83 19.19 -17.76 -5.16
C ILE A 83 19.21 -17.17 -3.76
N PHE A 84 19.36 -18.03 -2.75
CA PHE A 84 19.47 -17.59 -1.37
C PHE A 84 20.22 -18.64 -0.53
N ASN A 85 21.48 -18.39 -0.24
CA ASN A 85 22.34 -19.30 0.53
C ASN A 85 22.06 -19.29 2.04
N GLY A 86 21.30 -18.32 2.52
CA GLY A 86 20.95 -18.12 3.93
C GLY A 86 21.15 -16.69 4.38
N ASP A 87 20.66 -16.37 5.58
CA ASP A 87 20.98 -15.12 6.24
C ASP A 87 22.49 -15.12 6.54
N ASP A 88 23.14 -13.98 6.43
CA ASP A 88 24.59 -13.78 6.63
C ASP A 88 25.51 -14.44 5.58
N GLU A 89 24.96 -15.04 4.51
CA GLU A 89 25.72 -15.65 3.42
C GLU A 89 25.63 -14.81 2.13
N LEU A 90 26.68 -14.88 1.30
CA LEU A 90 26.69 -14.20 0.00
C LEU A 90 26.01 -15.03 -1.06
N ASN A 91 25.22 -14.35 -1.88
CA ASN A 91 24.58 -14.87 -3.07
C ASN A 91 25.28 -14.28 -4.29
N TYR A 92 25.50 -15.09 -5.33
CA TYR A 92 26.22 -14.69 -6.54
C TYR A 92 25.31 -14.79 -7.76
N ALA A 93 25.30 -13.74 -8.58
CA ALA A 93 24.49 -13.72 -9.80
C ALA A 93 25.04 -14.64 -10.90
N ASP A 94 26.36 -14.87 -10.93
CA ASP A 94 26.99 -15.83 -11.83
C ASP A 94 26.89 -17.26 -11.26
N THR A 95 25.87 -17.98 -11.73
CA THR A 95 25.59 -19.36 -11.33
C THR A 95 26.55 -20.38 -11.97
N VAL A 96 27.32 -20.00 -12.98
CA VAL A 96 28.27 -20.89 -13.67
C VAL A 96 29.56 -21.00 -12.88
N SER A 97 30.11 -19.85 -12.45
CA SER A 97 31.34 -19.80 -11.66
C SER A 97 31.09 -20.16 -10.19
N HIS A 98 29.88 -19.95 -9.68
CA HIS A 98 29.49 -20.24 -8.30
C HIS A 98 28.48 -21.39 -8.25
N ARG A 99 28.96 -22.60 -8.57
CA ARG A 99 28.15 -23.83 -8.52
C ARG A 99 27.87 -24.25 -7.08
N GLY A 100 26.67 -24.79 -6.84
CA GLY A 100 26.31 -25.33 -5.54
C GLY A 100 25.64 -24.32 -4.59
N GLN A 101 25.30 -23.12 -5.06
CA GLN A 101 24.45 -22.19 -4.32
C GLN A 101 23.07 -22.81 -4.06
N HIS A 102 22.47 -22.44 -2.94
CA HIS A 102 21.11 -22.84 -2.65
C HIS A 102 20.12 -22.10 -3.55
N VAL A 103 19.33 -22.87 -4.28
CA VAL A 103 18.23 -22.37 -5.11
C VAL A 103 16.94 -22.51 -4.32
N GLU A 104 16.45 -21.40 -3.82
CA GLU A 104 15.20 -21.30 -3.04
C GLU A 104 13.97 -21.63 -3.90
N TYR A 105 14.01 -21.23 -5.18
CA TYR A 105 12.98 -21.53 -6.17
C TYR A 105 13.55 -21.52 -7.58
N GLU A 106 13.14 -22.49 -8.39
CA GLU A 106 13.35 -22.50 -9.84
C GLU A 106 12.09 -23.05 -10.52
N GLY A 107 11.53 -22.26 -11.47
CA GLY A 107 10.31 -22.65 -12.16
C GLY A 107 9.75 -21.57 -13.06
N ASN A 108 8.50 -21.75 -13.45
CA ASN A 108 7.78 -20.80 -14.30
C ASN A 108 6.88 -19.87 -13.47
N THR A 109 6.74 -18.65 -13.93
CA THR A 109 5.81 -17.67 -13.35
C THR A 109 5.14 -16.86 -14.44
N TYR A 110 3.87 -16.55 -14.27
CA TYR A 110 3.26 -15.42 -14.96
C TYR A 110 3.57 -14.14 -14.19
N ILE A 111 4.09 -13.15 -14.90
CA ILE A 111 4.44 -11.83 -14.35
C ILE A 111 3.63 -10.74 -15.02
N HIS A 112 3.05 -9.83 -14.23
CA HIS A 112 2.39 -8.61 -14.73
C HIS A 112 2.67 -7.43 -13.80
N ILE A 113 2.57 -6.20 -14.35
CA ILE A 113 2.71 -4.98 -13.56
C ILE A 113 1.54 -4.85 -12.60
N ARG A 114 1.84 -4.51 -11.35
CA ARG A 114 0.82 -4.28 -10.32
C ARG A 114 0.81 -2.84 -9.82
N GLY A 115 -0.27 -2.51 -9.12
CA GLY A 115 -0.50 -1.21 -8.50
C GLY A 115 -1.39 -0.31 -9.34
N ALA A 116 -1.70 0.86 -8.82
CA ALA A 116 -2.48 1.90 -9.50
C ALA A 116 -1.56 3.05 -9.94
N THR A 117 -1.16 3.91 -9.01
CA THR A 117 -0.23 5.03 -9.28
C THR A 117 1.20 4.56 -9.51
N SER A 118 1.61 3.44 -8.91
CA SER A 118 2.93 2.83 -9.12
C SER A 118 3.14 2.30 -10.55
N THR A 119 2.07 2.14 -11.35
CA THR A 119 2.20 1.79 -12.77
C THR A 119 2.76 2.94 -13.61
N GLU A 120 2.75 4.14 -13.10
CA GLU A 120 3.18 5.34 -13.81
C GLU A 120 4.67 5.67 -13.61
N VAL A 121 5.33 5.03 -12.62
CA VAL A 121 6.76 5.23 -12.35
C VAL A 121 7.64 4.28 -13.17
N ALA A 122 8.90 4.60 -13.35
CA ALA A 122 9.81 3.79 -14.17
C ALA A 122 10.10 2.42 -13.54
N LYS A 123 10.44 2.38 -12.26
CA LYS A 123 10.68 1.14 -11.51
C LYS A 123 9.34 0.51 -11.13
N LYS A 124 8.97 -0.56 -11.83
CA LYS A 124 7.65 -1.20 -11.71
C LYS A 124 7.60 -2.22 -10.58
N SER A 125 6.47 -2.28 -9.89
CA SER A 125 6.13 -3.42 -9.02
C SER A 125 5.43 -4.51 -9.83
N TYR A 126 5.64 -5.78 -9.45
CA TYR A 126 5.11 -6.93 -10.18
C TYR A 126 4.29 -7.86 -9.28
N SER A 127 3.27 -8.48 -9.87
CA SER A 127 2.63 -9.67 -9.34
C SER A 127 3.21 -10.90 -10.02
N LEU A 128 3.44 -11.95 -9.24
CA LEU A 128 3.96 -13.23 -9.69
C LEU A 128 2.92 -14.31 -9.43
N HIS A 129 2.70 -15.18 -10.42
CA HIS A 129 1.88 -16.38 -10.29
C HIS A 129 2.70 -17.58 -10.71
N LEU A 130 3.21 -18.34 -9.74
CA LEU A 130 3.99 -19.55 -9.98
C LEU A 130 3.12 -20.62 -10.62
N VAL A 131 3.62 -21.28 -11.67
CA VAL A 131 2.88 -22.25 -12.47
C VAL A 131 3.75 -23.44 -12.86
N THR A 132 3.14 -24.62 -12.97
CA THR A 132 3.85 -25.87 -13.33
C THR A 132 4.22 -25.93 -14.81
N GLY A 133 3.56 -25.15 -15.67
CA GLY A 133 3.77 -25.17 -17.12
C GLY A 133 3.14 -23.97 -17.79
N SER A 134 2.90 -24.08 -19.09
CA SER A 134 2.24 -23.01 -19.88
C SER A 134 0.70 -23.03 -19.78
N ASP A 135 0.13 -24.03 -19.12
CA ASP A 135 -1.32 -24.19 -18.92
C ASP A 135 -1.91 -23.25 -17.86
N GLY A 136 -1.06 -22.50 -17.17
CA GLY A 136 -1.47 -21.54 -16.14
C GLY A 136 -1.89 -22.18 -14.81
N LYS A 137 -1.73 -23.51 -14.65
CA LYS A 137 -2.03 -24.18 -13.39
C LYS A 137 -1.08 -23.71 -12.30
N GLY A 138 -1.64 -23.12 -11.23
CA GLY A 138 -0.87 -22.57 -10.11
C GLY A 138 -0.08 -23.64 -9.37
N GLU A 139 1.20 -23.39 -9.17
CA GLU A 139 2.13 -24.18 -8.35
C GLU A 139 2.35 -23.51 -7.01
N LYS A 140 2.01 -24.19 -5.91
CA LYS A 140 2.24 -23.66 -4.57
C LYS A 140 3.63 -24.02 -4.08
N HIS A 141 4.47 -23.02 -3.88
CA HIS A 141 5.81 -23.16 -3.33
C HIS A 141 5.95 -22.35 -2.03
N ALA A 142 6.76 -22.85 -1.10
CA ALA A 142 7.15 -22.11 0.10
C ALA A 142 8.43 -21.34 -0.21
N LEU A 143 8.39 -20.02 -0.13
CA LEU A 143 9.60 -19.19 -0.23
C LEU A 143 10.09 -18.85 1.19
N PHE A 144 11.38 -18.98 1.43
CA PHE A 144 12.04 -18.61 2.69
C PHE A 144 11.40 -19.27 3.93
N GLY A 145 10.88 -20.48 3.78
CA GLY A 145 10.17 -21.19 4.84
C GLY A 145 8.74 -20.67 5.12
N TRP A 146 8.25 -19.68 4.37
CA TRP A 146 6.88 -19.17 4.56
C TRP A 146 5.84 -20.16 4.04
N LYS A 147 4.59 -19.94 4.41
CA LYS A 147 3.48 -20.79 3.98
C LYS A 147 3.39 -20.86 2.45
N LYS A 148 3.22 -22.07 1.88
CA LYS A 148 3.13 -22.30 0.43
C LYS A 148 2.08 -21.41 -0.23
N SER A 149 2.45 -20.76 -1.34
CA SER A 149 1.56 -19.96 -2.19
C SER A 149 2.01 -20.04 -3.64
N SER A 150 1.07 -19.89 -4.57
CA SER A 150 1.38 -19.64 -5.97
C SER A 150 1.40 -18.15 -6.32
N LYS A 151 1.00 -17.26 -5.39
CA LYS A 151 0.85 -15.82 -5.64
C LYS A 151 1.79 -15.03 -4.74
N TRP A 152 2.67 -14.26 -5.36
CA TRP A 152 3.68 -13.42 -4.71
C TRP A 152 3.70 -12.03 -5.33
N CYS A 153 4.42 -11.09 -4.71
CA CYS A 153 4.64 -9.75 -5.23
C CYS A 153 6.13 -9.40 -5.19
N LEU A 154 6.56 -8.58 -6.15
CA LEU A 154 7.81 -7.83 -6.07
C LEU A 154 7.44 -6.35 -5.97
N LEU A 155 7.64 -5.77 -4.79
CA LEU A 155 7.35 -4.37 -4.50
C LEU A 155 8.59 -3.55 -4.78
N ALA A 156 8.45 -2.50 -5.59
CA ALA A 156 9.58 -1.73 -6.09
C ALA A 156 10.13 -0.70 -5.11
N GLU A 157 9.37 -0.37 -4.06
CA GLU A 157 9.72 0.67 -3.06
C GLU A 157 10.16 1.99 -3.73
N HIS A 158 9.59 2.31 -4.89
CA HIS A 158 10.05 3.43 -5.72
C HIS A 158 9.85 4.80 -5.06
N LYS A 159 8.82 4.92 -4.23
CA LYS A 159 8.49 6.16 -3.51
C LYS A 159 9.22 6.27 -2.17
N ASP A 160 9.95 5.24 -1.77
CA ASP A 160 10.66 5.17 -0.51
C ASP A 160 12.18 5.22 -0.70
N GLY A 161 12.80 6.37 -0.48
CA GLY A 161 14.26 6.51 -0.55
C GLY A 161 15.01 5.70 0.51
N SER A 162 14.33 5.26 1.57
CA SER A 162 14.89 4.39 2.61
C SER A 162 14.75 2.90 2.31
N LEU A 163 13.86 2.51 1.37
CA LEU A 163 13.56 1.11 1.02
C LEU A 163 13.07 0.25 2.21
N MET A 164 12.57 0.84 3.30
CA MET A 164 12.27 0.07 4.51
C MET A 164 10.86 0.29 5.11
N ARG A 165 10.05 1.24 4.59
CA ARG A 165 8.78 1.60 5.22
C ARG A 165 7.79 0.44 5.31
N ASP A 166 7.58 -0.29 4.23
CA ASP A 166 6.75 -1.49 4.23
C ASP A 166 7.34 -2.57 5.15
N ALA A 167 8.63 -2.88 5.02
CA ALA A 167 9.30 -3.92 5.79
C ALA A 167 9.25 -3.63 7.30
N LEU A 168 9.58 -2.40 7.72
CA LEU A 168 9.53 -1.97 9.10
C LEU A 168 8.11 -2.06 9.67
N THR A 169 7.11 -1.55 8.92
CA THR A 169 5.73 -1.56 9.38
C THR A 169 5.19 -2.97 9.56
N TYR A 170 5.46 -3.87 8.60
CA TYR A 170 5.01 -5.26 8.70
C TYR A 170 5.70 -5.99 9.85
N ASP A 171 6.97 -5.74 10.09
CA ASP A 171 7.69 -6.36 11.19
C ASP A 171 7.16 -5.89 12.55
N LEU A 172 6.92 -4.59 12.73
CA LEU A 172 6.32 -4.03 13.94
C LEU A 172 4.88 -4.54 14.18
N ALA A 173 4.09 -4.69 13.13
CA ALA A 173 2.68 -5.05 13.22
C ALA A 173 2.45 -6.55 13.46
N ARG A 174 3.42 -7.41 13.18
CA ARG A 174 3.27 -8.86 13.12
C ARG A 174 2.61 -9.52 14.33
N PRO A 175 2.91 -9.16 15.59
CA PRO A 175 2.26 -9.79 16.76
C PRO A 175 0.79 -9.35 16.97
N TYR A 176 0.31 -8.36 16.23
CA TYR A 176 -0.95 -7.68 16.53
C TYR A 176 -2.06 -7.91 15.50
N PHE A 177 -1.77 -8.67 14.43
CA PHE A 177 -2.74 -8.97 13.37
C PHE A 177 -2.69 -10.45 13.01
N ASP A 178 -3.84 -11.01 12.65
CA ASP A 178 -3.93 -12.41 12.21
C ASP A 178 -3.16 -12.68 10.93
N PHE A 179 -3.05 -11.68 10.06
CA PHE A 179 -2.25 -11.72 8.86
C PHE A 179 -1.46 -10.43 8.67
N VAL A 180 -0.16 -10.59 8.56
CA VAL A 180 0.79 -9.56 8.11
C VAL A 180 1.62 -10.18 7.00
N PRO A 181 1.79 -9.55 5.85
CA PRO A 181 2.65 -10.07 4.80
C PRO A 181 4.06 -10.36 5.32
N HIS A 182 4.59 -11.54 5.05
CA HIS A 182 6.04 -11.71 5.13
C HIS A 182 6.66 -11.02 3.92
N VAL A 183 7.75 -10.32 4.17
CA VAL A 183 8.52 -9.62 3.14
C VAL A 183 10.01 -9.88 3.34
N ARG A 184 10.78 -9.84 2.26
CA ARG A 184 12.23 -9.91 2.29
C ARG A 184 12.81 -9.05 1.19
N HIS A 185 13.79 -8.22 1.51
CA HIS A 185 14.55 -7.50 0.51
C HIS A 185 15.26 -8.46 -0.41
N CYS A 186 15.29 -8.18 -1.69
CA CYS A 186 15.98 -8.95 -2.72
C CYS A 186 16.51 -8.02 -3.82
N GLU A 187 17.45 -8.49 -4.60
CA GLU A 187 17.91 -7.79 -5.80
C GLU A 187 17.35 -8.50 -7.04
N LEU A 188 16.69 -7.73 -7.90
CA LEU A 188 16.04 -8.25 -9.10
C LEU A 188 16.92 -8.04 -10.34
N VAL A 189 17.11 -9.13 -11.11
CA VAL A 189 17.67 -9.09 -12.46
C VAL A 189 16.63 -9.63 -13.43
N MET A 190 16.31 -8.88 -14.47
CA MET A 190 15.34 -9.27 -15.50
C MET A 190 15.98 -9.22 -16.89
N ASP A 191 15.93 -10.34 -17.61
CA ASP A 191 16.57 -10.51 -18.91
C ASP A 191 18.04 -10.04 -18.92
N GLY A 192 18.79 -10.34 -17.84
CA GLY A 192 20.18 -9.96 -17.64
C GLY A 192 20.42 -8.51 -17.22
N VAL A 193 19.36 -7.70 -17.05
CA VAL A 193 19.46 -6.30 -16.63
C VAL A 193 19.08 -6.16 -15.17
N TYR A 194 19.96 -5.58 -14.37
CA TYR A 194 19.71 -5.28 -12.95
C TYR A 194 18.57 -4.27 -12.79
N GLN A 195 17.57 -4.62 -12.01
CA GLN A 195 16.36 -3.82 -11.78
C GLN A 195 16.35 -3.12 -10.41
N GLY A 196 17.36 -3.34 -9.56
CA GLY A 196 17.44 -2.72 -8.23
C GLY A 196 16.94 -3.60 -7.10
N VAL A 197 16.83 -2.98 -5.92
CA VAL A 197 16.31 -3.60 -4.70
C VAL A 197 14.79 -3.62 -4.73
N TYR A 198 14.20 -4.77 -4.39
CA TYR A 198 12.76 -5.00 -4.27
C TYR A 198 12.45 -5.65 -2.93
N LEU A 199 11.18 -5.63 -2.53
CA LEU A 199 10.65 -6.54 -1.52
C LEU A 199 9.89 -7.66 -2.23
N ILE A 200 10.35 -8.91 -2.08
CA ILE A 200 9.49 -10.06 -2.35
C ILE A 200 8.53 -10.21 -1.19
N ALA A 201 7.24 -10.30 -1.48
CA ALA A 201 6.17 -10.20 -0.49
C ALA A 201 5.08 -11.25 -0.70
N GLU A 202 4.50 -11.72 0.41
CA GLU A 202 3.25 -12.46 0.38
C GLU A 202 2.11 -11.55 -0.07
N LYS A 203 1.20 -12.08 -0.90
CA LYS A 203 -0.03 -11.38 -1.27
C LYS A 203 -1.13 -11.72 -0.27
N ALA A 204 -1.83 -10.71 0.26
CA ALA A 204 -3.07 -10.94 0.98
C ALA A 204 -4.08 -11.61 0.04
N SER A 205 -4.30 -12.89 0.22
CA SER A 205 -5.13 -13.74 -0.64
C SER A 205 -6.02 -14.62 0.22
N ARG A 206 -7.02 -15.22 -0.38
CA ARG A 206 -7.95 -16.14 0.28
C ARG A 206 -7.22 -17.10 1.25
N ASP A 207 -6.22 -17.82 0.74
CA ASP A 207 -5.47 -18.83 1.53
C ASP A 207 -4.68 -18.22 2.69
N ARG A 208 -4.18 -16.98 2.51
CA ARG A 208 -3.40 -16.26 3.52
C ARG A 208 -4.27 -15.69 4.63
N LEU A 209 -5.43 -15.17 4.27
CA LEU A 209 -6.42 -14.63 5.20
C LEU A 209 -7.23 -15.73 5.91
N GLY A 210 -6.95 -17.01 5.63
CA GLY A 210 -7.68 -18.12 6.22
C GLY A 210 -9.14 -18.22 5.76
N ILE A 211 -9.50 -17.55 4.66
CA ILE A 211 -10.85 -17.60 4.11
C ILE A 211 -11.09 -18.98 3.52
N LYS A 212 -12.10 -19.68 4.01
CA LYS A 212 -12.52 -20.98 3.47
C LYS A 212 -13.06 -20.82 2.07
N LYS A 213 -12.86 -21.84 1.23
CA LYS A 213 -13.42 -21.83 -0.11
C LYS A 213 -14.93 -22.09 -0.04
N SER A 214 -15.72 -21.24 -0.68
CA SER A 214 -17.13 -21.53 -0.99
C SER A 214 -17.24 -22.34 -2.28
N ASP A 215 -18.27 -23.14 -2.41
CA ASP A 215 -18.61 -23.73 -3.68
C ASP A 215 -19.09 -22.65 -4.67
N GLU A 216 -18.91 -22.88 -5.97
CA GLU A 216 -19.28 -21.92 -7.01
C GLU A 216 -20.80 -21.63 -7.02
N ASN A 217 -21.61 -22.61 -6.60
CA ASN A 217 -23.05 -22.50 -6.50
C ASN A 217 -23.55 -22.05 -5.13
N ASP A 218 -22.63 -21.69 -4.22
CA ASP A 218 -22.97 -21.24 -2.87
C ASP A 218 -23.30 -19.74 -2.86
N ALA A 219 -24.57 -19.43 -3.03
CA ALA A 219 -25.08 -18.05 -3.03
C ALA A 219 -24.78 -17.26 -1.73
N PHE A 220 -24.53 -17.94 -0.62
CA PHE A 220 -24.31 -17.33 0.68
C PHE A 220 -22.83 -17.15 1.03
N CYS A 221 -21.91 -17.47 0.14
CA CYS A 221 -20.47 -17.39 0.39
C CYS A 221 -20.06 -18.03 1.73
N SER A 222 -20.59 -19.20 2.05
CA SER A 222 -20.43 -19.86 3.36
C SER A 222 -18.97 -20.00 3.79
N GLY A 223 -18.04 -20.10 2.83
CA GLY A 223 -16.61 -20.12 3.08
C GLY A 223 -15.99 -18.78 3.47
N GLY A 224 -16.73 -17.68 3.39
CA GLY A 224 -16.25 -16.33 3.66
C GLY A 224 -15.85 -15.56 2.40
N PHE A 225 -15.43 -14.31 2.58
CA PHE A 225 -15.13 -13.41 1.46
C PHE A 225 -14.16 -12.28 1.87
N LEU A 226 -13.59 -11.61 0.86
CA LEU A 226 -12.73 -10.45 0.97
C LEU A 226 -13.36 -9.27 0.24
N VAL A 227 -13.49 -8.15 0.92
CA VAL A 227 -13.87 -6.85 0.36
C VAL A 227 -12.66 -5.93 0.42
N GLU A 228 -12.37 -5.23 -0.67
CA GLU A 228 -11.25 -4.30 -0.75
C GLU A 228 -11.76 -2.88 -1.01
N LYS A 229 -11.31 -1.92 -0.21
CA LYS A 229 -11.43 -0.51 -0.54
C LYS A 229 -10.30 -0.17 -1.51
N ASN A 230 -10.63 -0.19 -2.77
CA ASN A 230 -9.74 0.03 -3.89
C ASN A 230 -10.47 0.88 -4.94
N ARG A 231 -10.12 0.79 -6.20
CA ARG A 231 -10.74 1.55 -7.30
C ARG A 231 -11.86 0.79 -8.04
N GLY A 232 -12.15 -0.45 -7.62
CA GLY A 232 -13.24 -1.25 -8.17
C GLY A 232 -14.61 -0.85 -7.63
N GLU A 233 -15.68 -1.25 -8.36
CA GLU A 233 -17.06 -0.87 -8.09
C GLU A 233 -18.01 -2.07 -8.10
N THR A 234 -17.65 -3.16 -7.47
CA THR A 234 -18.57 -4.32 -7.39
C THR A 234 -19.49 -4.26 -6.18
N LEU A 235 -19.22 -3.35 -5.25
CA LEU A 235 -19.96 -3.20 -4.00
C LEU A 235 -19.99 -1.72 -3.59
N ARG A 236 -21.10 -1.28 -3.01
CA ARG A 236 -21.24 0.10 -2.53
C ARG A 236 -21.65 0.15 -1.06
N SER A 237 -21.06 1.10 -0.33
CA SER A 237 -21.59 1.52 0.96
C SER A 237 -22.97 2.15 0.76
N LYS A 238 -23.89 1.89 1.67
CA LYS A 238 -25.16 2.63 1.72
C LYS A 238 -25.04 3.98 2.44
N TYR A 239 -23.87 4.26 3.01
CA TYR A 239 -23.57 5.53 3.66
C TYR A 239 -22.70 6.36 2.74
N PRO A 240 -23.06 7.64 2.48
CA PRO A 240 -22.24 8.54 1.70
C PRO A 240 -20.95 8.87 2.43
N ALA A 241 -19.89 9.14 1.66
CA ALA A 241 -18.73 9.82 2.19
C ALA A 241 -19.15 11.18 2.77
N ARG A 242 -18.55 11.56 3.91
CA ARG A 242 -18.84 12.84 4.56
C ARG A 242 -17.57 13.65 4.70
N ASP A 243 -17.70 14.97 4.54
CA ASP A 243 -16.63 15.89 4.91
C ASP A 243 -16.47 15.96 6.43
N ILE A 244 -15.43 16.66 6.89
CA ILE A 244 -15.16 16.86 8.32
C ILE A 244 -16.26 17.68 9.05
N SER A 245 -17.14 18.35 8.31
CA SER A 245 -18.29 19.08 8.82
C SER A 245 -19.55 18.19 8.86
N GLY A 246 -19.44 16.93 8.39
CA GLY A 246 -20.55 15.99 8.34
C GLY A 246 -21.44 16.11 7.10
N ASN A 247 -21.11 16.98 6.13
CA ASN A 247 -21.86 17.10 4.89
C ASN A 247 -21.62 15.90 3.99
N ALA A 248 -22.66 15.37 3.37
CA ALA A 248 -22.53 14.33 2.37
C ALA A 248 -21.81 14.86 1.13
N LEU A 249 -20.77 14.15 0.70
CA LEU A 249 -19.92 14.54 -0.43
C LEU A 249 -20.37 13.86 -1.74
N ASP A 250 -20.94 12.67 -1.61
CA ASP A 250 -21.51 11.91 -2.72
C ASP A 250 -22.79 11.23 -2.24
N SER A 251 -23.86 11.35 -3.01
CA SER A 251 -25.14 10.68 -2.72
C SER A 251 -25.12 9.19 -3.04
N GLU A 252 -24.12 8.72 -3.82
CA GLU A 252 -24.07 7.36 -4.33
C GLU A 252 -23.41 6.34 -3.37
N GLY A 253 -22.76 6.80 -2.31
CA GLY A 253 -22.01 5.96 -1.37
C GLY A 253 -20.62 5.55 -1.88
N LEU A 254 -19.77 5.17 -0.93
CA LEU A 254 -18.39 4.75 -1.23
C LEU A 254 -18.35 3.44 -2.00
N ARG A 255 -17.37 3.33 -2.88
CA ARG A 255 -17.13 2.17 -3.74
C ARG A 255 -16.14 1.22 -3.11
N PHE A 256 -16.44 -0.06 -3.24
CA PHE A 256 -15.58 -1.18 -2.82
C PHE A 256 -15.56 -2.23 -3.94
N GLU A 257 -14.64 -3.17 -3.85
CA GLU A 257 -14.63 -4.34 -4.73
C GLU A 257 -14.57 -5.63 -3.94
N VAL A 258 -15.17 -6.69 -4.50
CA VAL A 258 -15.05 -8.04 -3.96
C VAL A 258 -13.75 -8.64 -4.48
N GLY A 259 -12.75 -8.76 -3.59
CA GLY A 259 -11.45 -9.36 -3.89
C GLY A 259 -11.47 -10.89 -3.87
N TYR A 260 -12.44 -11.48 -3.18
CA TYR A 260 -12.76 -12.90 -3.18
C TYR A 260 -14.23 -13.09 -2.78
N PRO A 261 -15.00 -13.96 -3.50
CA PRO A 261 -14.64 -14.80 -4.66
C PRO A 261 -14.12 -14.01 -5.86
N ASN A 262 -13.23 -14.60 -6.69
CA ASN A 262 -12.64 -13.87 -7.82
C ASN A 262 -13.66 -13.49 -8.90
N ASN A 263 -14.68 -14.32 -9.11
CA ASN A 263 -15.78 -14.10 -10.07
C ASN A 263 -17.09 -14.42 -9.35
N PRO A 264 -17.56 -13.53 -8.46
CA PRO A 264 -18.79 -13.78 -7.69
C PRO A 264 -20.01 -13.82 -8.61
N SER A 265 -20.97 -14.72 -8.32
CA SER A 265 -22.28 -14.69 -8.97
C SER A 265 -23.07 -13.46 -8.49
N ASN A 266 -24.18 -13.15 -9.17
CA ASN A 266 -25.06 -12.04 -8.76
C ASN A 266 -25.64 -12.28 -7.35
N GLU A 267 -26.00 -13.52 -7.05
CA GLU A 267 -26.52 -13.91 -5.72
C GLU A 267 -25.44 -13.75 -4.64
N GLN A 268 -24.20 -14.12 -4.94
CA GLN A 268 -23.06 -13.89 -4.03
C GLN A 268 -22.81 -12.41 -3.80
N LEU A 269 -22.86 -11.58 -4.84
CA LEU A 269 -22.71 -10.13 -4.72
C LEU A 269 -23.83 -9.52 -3.87
N GLU A 270 -25.08 -9.93 -4.08
CA GLU A 270 -26.23 -9.48 -3.30
C GLU A 270 -26.10 -9.87 -1.82
N TYR A 271 -25.66 -11.10 -1.56
CA TYR A 271 -25.39 -11.55 -0.19
C TYR A 271 -24.29 -10.73 0.47
N ILE A 272 -23.13 -10.56 -0.20
CA ILE A 272 -22.01 -9.79 0.34
C ILE A 272 -22.43 -8.33 0.58
N GLN A 273 -23.15 -7.72 -0.38
CA GLN A 273 -23.67 -6.34 -0.26
C GLN A 273 -24.59 -6.20 0.96
N THR A 274 -25.47 -7.18 1.19
CA THR A 274 -26.41 -7.18 2.31
C THR A 274 -25.68 -7.34 3.64
N ASP A 275 -24.75 -8.31 3.73
CA ASP A 275 -24.00 -8.57 4.97
C ASP A 275 -23.06 -7.40 5.33
N PHE A 276 -22.41 -6.82 4.31
CA PHE A 276 -21.59 -5.62 4.47
C PHE A 276 -22.42 -4.41 4.95
N GLY A 277 -23.61 -4.23 4.38
CA GLY A 277 -24.53 -3.20 4.81
C GLY A 277 -25.01 -3.37 6.26
N ARG A 278 -25.20 -4.62 6.74
CA ARG A 278 -25.52 -4.89 8.17
C ARG A 278 -24.37 -4.48 9.09
N MET A 279 -23.13 -4.75 8.69
CA MET A 279 -21.95 -4.26 9.43
C MET A 279 -21.95 -2.73 9.52
N GLU A 280 -22.19 -2.04 8.41
CA GLU A 280 -22.24 -0.58 8.38
C GLU A 280 -23.37 -0.02 9.26
N ASP A 281 -24.57 -0.63 9.22
CA ASP A 281 -25.69 -0.24 10.08
C ASP A 281 -25.35 -0.38 11.57
N ALA A 282 -24.72 -1.49 11.93
CA ALA A 282 -24.30 -1.73 13.29
C ALA A 282 -23.29 -0.68 13.77
N ILE A 283 -22.30 -0.33 12.94
CA ILE A 283 -21.32 0.75 13.24
C ILE A 283 -22.03 2.11 13.33
N ALA A 284 -23.01 2.39 12.46
CA ALA A 284 -23.74 3.65 12.45
C ALA A 284 -24.51 3.90 13.75
N THR A 285 -24.94 2.85 14.47
CA THR A 285 -25.54 3.01 15.81
C THR A 285 -24.58 3.67 16.81
N GLY A 286 -23.26 3.44 16.67
CA GLY A 286 -22.23 3.85 17.60
C GLY A 286 -22.29 3.10 18.95
N MET A 287 -23.03 2.00 19.03
CA MET A 287 -23.18 1.20 20.24
C MET A 287 -22.28 -0.04 20.16
N TYR A 288 -21.39 -0.21 21.13
CA TYR A 288 -20.51 -1.38 21.24
C TYR A 288 -21.30 -2.70 21.17
N SER A 289 -22.44 -2.80 21.86
CA SER A 289 -23.28 -4.00 21.87
C SER A 289 -23.81 -4.41 20.50
N GLU A 290 -23.87 -3.48 19.54
CA GLU A 290 -24.31 -3.75 18.18
C GLU A 290 -23.15 -4.05 17.25
N TYR A 291 -22.17 -3.15 17.12
CA TYR A 291 -21.10 -3.36 16.14
C TYR A 291 -20.14 -4.51 16.51
N SER A 292 -19.98 -4.84 17.79
CA SER A 292 -19.16 -5.98 18.23
C SER A 292 -19.69 -7.36 17.78
N LYS A 293 -20.94 -7.43 17.33
CA LYS A 293 -21.54 -8.62 16.71
C LYS A 293 -21.10 -8.80 15.25
N HIS A 294 -20.60 -7.75 14.62
CA HIS A 294 -20.28 -7.72 13.19
C HIS A 294 -18.79 -7.52 12.91
N ILE A 295 -18.05 -6.86 13.78
CA ILE A 295 -16.62 -6.61 13.60
C ILE A 295 -15.80 -7.20 14.75
N ASP A 296 -14.60 -7.67 14.44
CA ASP A 296 -13.57 -7.90 15.45
C ASP A 296 -13.02 -6.54 15.90
N VAL A 297 -13.54 -6.07 17.05
CA VAL A 297 -13.25 -4.72 17.54
C VAL A 297 -11.77 -4.53 17.80
N LEU A 298 -11.04 -5.58 18.21
CA LEU A 298 -9.60 -5.51 18.45
C LEU A 298 -8.83 -5.41 17.13
N SER A 299 -9.24 -6.12 16.08
CA SER A 299 -8.70 -6.00 14.74
C SER A 299 -8.87 -4.57 14.19
N PHE A 300 -10.07 -3.98 14.33
CA PHE A 300 -10.36 -2.61 13.91
C PHE A 300 -9.56 -1.57 14.72
N ALA A 301 -9.47 -1.73 16.04
CA ALA A 301 -8.67 -0.86 16.90
C ALA A 301 -7.17 -0.95 16.58
N SER A 302 -6.64 -2.16 16.34
CA SER A 302 -5.24 -2.35 15.93
C SER A 302 -4.94 -1.70 14.59
N TYR A 303 -5.85 -1.87 13.61
CA TYR A 303 -5.72 -1.23 12.31
C TYR A 303 -5.75 0.30 12.44
N HIS A 304 -6.71 0.85 13.17
CA HIS A 304 -6.83 2.29 13.42
C HIS A 304 -5.53 2.85 14.03
N LEU A 305 -5.02 2.22 15.10
CA LEU A 305 -3.79 2.63 15.75
C LEU A 305 -2.57 2.55 14.84
N LEU A 306 -2.46 1.51 14.02
CA LEU A 306 -1.35 1.35 13.08
C LEU A 306 -1.38 2.45 12.01
N GLN A 307 -2.56 2.77 11.45
CA GLN A 307 -2.68 3.84 10.46
C GLN A 307 -2.37 5.21 11.08
N GLU A 308 -2.80 5.46 12.32
CA GLU A 308 -2.42 6.67 13.05
C GLU A 308 -0.92 6.70 13.36
N PHE A 309 -0.32 5.60 13.81
CA PHE A 309 1.10 5.54 14.09
C PHE A 309 1.94 5.83 12.84
N THR A 310 1.63 5.17 11.74
CA THR A 310 2.36 5.34 10.48
C THR A 310 2.02 6.65 9.77
N ASN A 311 0.94 7.31 10.18
CA ASN A 311 0.32 8.45 9.49
C ASN A 311 0.16 8.15 7.98
N ASN A 312 -0.36 6.96 7.67
CA ASN A 312 -0.53 6.47 6.30
C ASN A 312 -1.71 7.19 5.64
N PRO A 313 -1.48 8.04 4.63
CA PRO A 313 -2.55 8.80 3.97
C PRO A 313 -3.55 7.91 3.24
N ASP A 314 -3.10 6.73 2.79
CA ASP A 314 -3.92 5.77 2.05
C ASP A 314 -4.72 4.85 2.97
N GLY A 315 -4.27 4.65 4.21
CA GLY A 315 -4.78 3.61 5.10
C GLY A 315 -6.27 3.65 5.42
N PHE A 316 -6.88 4.85 5.44
CA PHE A 316 -8.33 5.00 5.65
C PHE A 316 -9.12 5.25 4.36
N VAL A 317 -8.46 5.35 3.22
CA VAL A 317 -9.04 5.78 1.94
C VAL A 317 -9.01 4.68 0.90
N VAL A 318 -7.86 4.03 0.74
CA VAL A 318 -7.61 2.94 -0.21
C VAL A 318 -6.83 1.82 0.48
N SER A 319 -6.53 0.75 -0.23
CA SER A 319 -5.68 -0.35 0.24
C SER A 319 -6.20 -1.07 1.51
N GLN A 320 -7.48 -0.84 1.91
CA GLN A 320 -8.08 -1.56 3.02
C GLN A 320 -8.55 -2.95 2.55
N LYS A 321 -8.23 -3.97 3.33
CA LYS A 321 -8.61 -5.36 3.10
C LYS A 321 -9.46 -5.85 4.27
N ILE A 322 -10.77 -5.96 4.01
CA ILE A 322 -11.80 -6.25 5.00
C ILE A 322 -12.33 -7.65 4.67
N TYR A 323 -12.27 -8.58 5.60
CA TYR A 323 -12.60 -9.96 5.28
C TYR A 323 -13.36 -10.67 6.40
N LYS A 324 -14.11 -11.69 6.00
CA LYS A 324 -14.65 -12.73 6.88
C LYS A 324 -13.99 -14.06 6.48
N SER A 325 -13.44 -14.78 7.44
CA SER A 325 -12.83 -16.09 7.20
C SER A 325 -13.87 -17.18 6.97
N HIS A 326 -15.07 -16.99 7.49
CA HIS A 326 -16.24 -17.83 7.32
C HIS A 326 -17.51 -16.96 7.47
N VAL A 327 -18.64 -17.38 6.91
CA VAL A 327 -19.92 -16.62 6.98
C VAL A 327 -20.35 -16.29 8.40
N ASP A 328 -20.14 -17.22 9.33
CA ASP A 328 -20.51 -17.06 10.76
C ASP A 328 -19.50 -16.24 11.59
N THR A 329 -18.43 -15.73 10.96
CA THR A 329 -17.44 -14.92 11.64
C THR A 329 -17.73 -13.43 11.50
N VAL A 330 -16.99 -12.62 12.27
CA VAL A 330 -17.04 -11.15 12.18
C VAL A 330 -15.99 -10.62 11.19
N TYR A 331 -16.21 -9.40 10.72
CA TYR A 331 -15.25 -8.72 9.85
C TYR A 331 -13.94 -8.42 10.56
N LYS A 332 -12.82 -8.67 9.87
CA LYS A 332 -11.46 -8.35 10.27
C LYS A 332 -10.76 -7.54 9.21
N LEU A 333 -9.65 -6.92 9.56
CA LEU A 333 -8.81 -6.13 8.67
C LEU A 333 -7.44 -6.78 8.52
N ALA A 334 -6.93 -6.79 7.28
CA ALA A 334 -5.55 -7.10 6.97
C ALA A 334 -4.82 -5.84 6.52
N ILE A 335 -3.55 -5.73 6.88
CA ILE A 335 -2.72 -4.57 6.56
C ILE A 335 -2.04 -4.72 5.20
N TRP A 336 -1.85 -3.58 4.51
CA TRP A 336 -1.23 -3.51 3.20
C TRP A 336 -0.82 -2.07 2.87
N ASP A 337 0.29 -1.87 2.11
CA ASP A 337 0.63 -0.63 1.40
C ASP A 337 1.05 0.53 2.31
N PHE A 338 2.28 0.49 2.81
CA PHE A 338 2.85 1.51 3.71
C PHE A 338 4.04 2.27 3.08
N ASP A 339 4.25 2.17 1.76
CA ASP A 339 5.39 2.76 1.05
C ASP A 339 5.44 4.31 1.12
N VAL A 340 4.30 4.96 1.44
CA VAL A 340 4.17 6.43 1.52
C VAL A 340 3.91 6.96 2.94
N CYS A 341 4.11 6.12 3.96
CA CYS A 341 3.93 6.50 5.37
C CYS A 341 5.14 7.21 5.99
N TYR A 342 5.10 7.44 7.30
CA TYR A 342 6.15 8.12 8.08
C TYR A 342 6.60 9.45 7.47
N GLY A 343 5.64 10.29 7.08
CA GLY A 343 5.88 11.68 6.70
C GLY A 343 6.22 11.94 5.23
N ILE A 344 6.26 10.93 4.35
CA ILE A 344 6.50 11.17 2.90
C ILE A 344 5.39 12.01 2.26
N SER A 345 4.14 11.68 2.54
CA SER A 345 2.97 12.25 1.86
C SER A 345 2.25 13.33 2.65
N VAL A 346 2.70 13.63 3.87
CA VAL A 346 2.08 14.62 4.74
C VAL A 346 2.95 15.86 4.86
N SER A 347 2.33 16.98 5.28
CA SER A 347 3.02 18.24 5.52
C SER A 347 4.12 18.08 6.58
N ARG A 348 5.02 19.09 6.65
CA ARG A 348 6.14 19.17 7.59
C ARG A 348 5.77 18.79 9.02
N ASP A 349 4.55 19.08 9.44
CA ASP A 349 4.04 18.90 10.78
C ASP A 349 3.24 17.61 10.97
N GLY A 350 3.36 16.66 10.04
CA GLY A 350 2.53 15.44 10.00
C GLY A 350 2.65 14.51 11.21
N TRP A 351 3.77 14.56 11.94
CA TRP A 351 3.98 13.69 13.10
C TRP A 351 3.07 14.02 14.30
N TYR A 352 2.53 15.23 14.41
CA TYR A 352 1.63 15.65 15.49
C TYR A 352 0.16 15.81 15.04
N THR A 353 -0.19 15.39 13.85
CA THR A 353 -1.57 15.41 13.37
C THR A 353 -2.21 14.03 13.46
N ASN A 354 -3.50 14.00 13.82
CA ASN A 354 -4.30 12.81 13.71
C ASN A 354 -4.73 12.64 12.25
N ILE A 355 -4.45 11.48 11.63
CA ILE A 355 -4.72 11.24 10.21
C ILE A 355 -6.22 11.34 9.87
N LEU A 356 -7.12 10.96 10.80
CA LEU A 356 -8.56 11.13 10.61
C LEU A 356 -9.00 12.60 10.56
N ARG A 357 -8.24 13.48 11.21
CA ARG A 357 -8.53 14.93 11.26
C ARG A 357 -7.73 15.73 10.24
N THR A 358 -6.81 15.10 9.51
CA THR A 358 -5.99 15.80 8.53
C THR A 358 -6.85 16.26 7.35
N LYS A 359 -6.87 17.57 7.12
CA LYS A 359 -7.55 18.19 5.98
C LYS A 359 -6.74 17.99 4.72
N SER A 360 -6.79 16.82 4.10
CA SER A 360 -6.30 16.64 2.74
C SER A 360 -7.45 16.89 1.78
N LYS A 361 -7.33 17.91 0.93
CA LYS A 361 -8.37 18.25 -0.06
C LYS A 361 -8.63 17.14 -1.09
N SER A 362 -7.73 16.16 -1.20
CA SER A 362 -7.83 15.10 -2.22
C SER A 362 -8.35 13.77 -1.71
N TYR A 363 -8.35 13.51 -0.39
CA TYR A 363 -8.65 12.18 0.16
C TYR A 363 -9.79 12.16 1.19
N GLN A 364 -10.28 13.32 1.66
CA GLN A 364 -11.33 13.38 2.69
C GLN A 364 -12.65 12.75 2.24
N ASP A 365 -12.87 12.78 0.93
CA ASP A 365 -14.15 12.43 0.32
C ASP A 365 -14.35 10.91 0.17
N GLU A 366 -13.33 10.10 0.47
CA GLU A 366 -13.35 8.65 0.21
C GLU A 366 -13.20 7.78 1.46
N ARG A 367 -13.14 8.37 2.66
CA ARG A 367 -13.02 7.62 3.91
C ARG A 367 -14.36 7.04 4.35
N PRO A 368 -14.44 5.75 4.70
CA PRO A 368 -15.60 5.19 5.35
C PRO A 368 -15.91 5.92 6.67
N PHE A 369 -17.16 6.22 6.93
CA PHE A 369 -17.63 6.88 8.15
C PHE A 369 -17.31 6.08 9.42
N TRP A 370 -16.98 4.81 9.30
CA TRP A 370 -16.74 3.88 10.39
C TRP A 370 -15.69 4.39 11.39
N TRP A 371 -14.60 4.92 10.87
CA TRP A 371 -13.44 5.33 11.68
C TRP A 371 -13.79 6.46 12.64
N GLU A 372 -14.48 7.47 12.12
CA GLU A 372 -14.96 8.59 12.95
C GLU A 372 -16.04 8.15 13.91
N ARG A 373 -16.96 7.28 13.46
CA ARG A 373 -18.06 6.80 14.29
C ARG A 373 -17.58 5.92 15.44
N LEU A 374 -16.67 4.98 15.17
CA LEU A 374 -16.05 4.15 16.21
C LEU A 374 -15.23 5.00 17.19
N ALA A 375 -14.48 6.00 16.71
CA ALA A 375 -13.70 6.89 17.56
C ALA A 375 -14.56 7.77 18.50
N GLN A 376 -15.85 7.93 18.23
CA GLN A 376 -16.78 8.64 19.12
C GLN A 376 -17.21 7.78 20.33
N ASP A 377 -17.18 6.45 20.19
CA ASP A 377 -17.55 5.55 21.28
C ASP A 377 -16.47 5.48 22.36
N THR A 378 -16.86 5.68 23.61
CA THR A 378 -15.95 5.62 24.77
C THR A 378 -15.37 4.24 25.01
N VAL A 379 -16.17 3.17 24.75
CA VAL A 379 -15.73 1.78 24.87
C VAL A 379 -14.66 1.48 23.84
N TYR A 380 -14.87 1.89 22.58
CA TYR A 380 -13.88 1.72 21.51
C TYR A 380 -12.57 2.47 21.85
N ARG A 381 -12.66 3.71 22.33
CA ARG A 381 -11.46 4.45 22.76
C ARG A 381 -10.73 3.79 23.92
N GLY A 382 -11.46 3.18 24.87
CA GLY A 382 -10.87 2.38 25.93
C GLY A 382 -10.10 1.17 25.40
N ILE A 383 -10.67 0.47 24.42
CA ILE A 383 -10.00 -0.66 23.73
C ILE A 383 -8.76 -0.17 22.98
N MET A 384 -8.84 0.95 22.26
CA MET A 384 -7.69 1.56 21.59
C MET A 384 -6.57 1.92 22.58
N LYS A 385 -6.92 2.52 23.73
CA LYS A 385 -5.95 2.87 24.77
C LYS A 385 -5.21 1.62 25.26
N ASN A 386 -5.92 0.59 25.68
CA ASN A 386 -5.33 -0.66 26.15
C ASN A 386 -4.47 -1.32 25.06
N ARG A 387 -4.92 -1.25 23.78
CA ARG A 387 -4.17 -1.80 22.65
C ARG A 387 -2.90 -1.01 22.36
N TRP A 388 -2.94 0.31 22.50
CA TRP A 388 -1.75 1.14 22.38
C TRP A 388 -0.73 0.87 23.49
N GLU A 389 -1.17 0.67 24.73
CA GLU A 389 -0.32 0.23 25.84
C GLU A 389 0.39 -1.09 25.49
N GLN A 390 -0.34 -2.09 24.95
CA GLN A 390 0.27 -3.35 24.48
C GLN A 390 1.30 -3.13 23.36
N PHE A 391 1.00 -2.24 22.41
CA PHE A 391 1.96 -1.86 21.36
C PHE A 391 3.24 -1.29 21.98
N ARG A 392 3.09 -0.34 22.93
CA ARG A 392 4.20 0.33 23.60
C ARG A 392 4.99 -0.58 24.57
N GLU A 393 4.38 -1.62 25.06
CA GLU A 393 5.05 -2.66 25.86
C GLU A 393 5.74 -3.72 25.01
N GLY A 394 5.41 -3.81 23.73
CA GLY A 394 5.92 -4.78 22.76
C GLY A 394 6.81 -4.15 21.68
N GLU A 395 6.46 -4.44 20.42
CA GLU A 395 7.25 -4.08 19.23
C GLU A 395 7.37 -2.57 19.00
N PHE A 396 6.44 -1.77 19.53
CA PHE A 396 6.45 -0.32 19.38
C PHE A 396 7.21 0.40 20.51
N LYS A 397 7.99 -0.31 21.33
CA LYS A 397 9.00 0.35 22.20
C LYS A 397 10.00 1.09 21.35
N THR A 398 10.33 2.33 21.70
CA THR A 398 11.28 3.15 20.94
C THR A 398 12.59 2.41 20.66
N ILE A 399 13.17 1.77 21.67
CA ILE A 399 14.41 1.00 21.53
C ILE A 399 14.27 -0.22 20.60
N VAL A 400 13.07 -0.84 20.51
CA VAL A 400 12.82 -1.95 19.59
C VAL A 400 12.74 -1.43 18.17
N ILE A 401 12.01 -0.32 17.96
CA ILE A 401 11.90 0.33 16.64
C ILE A 401 13.30 0.74 16.13
N GLU A 402 14.10 1.38 16.98
CA GLU A 402 15.46 1.81 16.62
C GLU A 402 16.34 0.63 16.20
N LYS A 403 16.31 -0.47 16.95
CA LYS A 403 17.06 -1.70 16.61
C LYS A 403 16.62 -2.30 15.28
N LYS A 404 15.30 -2.28 14.98
CA LYS A 404 14.79 -2.77 13.69
C LYS A 404 15.23 -1.88 12.53
N ILE A 405 15.23 -0.56 12.71
CA ILE A 405 15.76 0.40 11.73
C ILE A 405 17.25 0.14 11.49
N ASP A 406 18.05 -0.01 12.56
CA ASP A 406 19.49 -0.31 12.47
C ASP A 406 19.75 -1.62 11.72
N SER A 407 18.96 -2.66 12.02
CA SER A 407 19.07 -3.96 11.34
C SER A 407 18.76 -3.86 9.85
N LEU A 408 17.69 -3.15 9.47
CA LEU A 408 17.33 -2.92 8.06
C LEU A 408 18.36 -2.06 7.35
N GLN A 409 18.89 -1.01 7.99
CA GLN A 409 19.93 -0.17 7.44
C GLN A 409 21.21 -0.99 7.18
N HIS A 410 21.64 -1.79 8.15
CA HIS A 410 22.79 -2.67 7.99
C HIS A 410 22.59 -3.67 6.84
N LEU A 411 21.44 -4.37 6.82
CA LEU A 411 21.08 -5.34 5.78
C LEU A 411 21.23 -4.75 4.36
N LEU A 412 20.80 -3.51 4.18
CA LEU A 412 20.75 -2.84 2.87
C LEU A 412 22.10 -2.22 2.45
N THR A 413 22.98 -1.92 3.41
CA THR A 413 24.25 -1.20 3.14
C THR A 413 25.47 -2.10 3.13
N VAL A 414 25.48 -3.18 3.92
CA VAL A 414 26.69 -4.02 4.16
C VAL A 414 27.35 -4.54 2.87
N HIS A 415 26.57 -4.82 1.83
CA HIS A 415 27.06 -5.27 0.52
C HIS A 415 26.57 -4.36 -0.64
N HIS A 416 26.46 -3.07 -0.37
CA HIS A 416 26.23 -2.03 -1.37
C HIS A 416 24.93 -2.15 -2.19
N ALA A 417 23.87 -2.76 -1.65
CA ALA A 417 22.61 -2.90 -2.38
C ALA A 417 21.94 -1.52 -2.63
N VAL A 418 22.04 -0.61 -1.65
CA VAL A 418 21.50 0.77 -1.77
C VAL A 418 22.22 1.53 -2.87
N GLU A 419 23.54 1.49 -2.93
CA GLU A 419 24.36 2.19 -3.92
C GLU A 419 24.10 1.65 -5.32
N ARG A 420 23.95 0.32 -5.48
CA ARG A 420 23.56 -0.28 -6.76
C ARG A 420 22.16 0.18 -7.18
N ASN A 421 21.21 0.18 -6.26
CA ASN A 421 19.83 0.64 -6.53
C ASN A 421 19.82 2.13 -6.93
N ALA A 422 20.54 2.99 -6.21
CA ALA A 422 20.64 4.42 -6.51
C ALA A 422 21.33 4.70 -7.85
N LYS A 423 22.33 3.88 -8.21
CA LYS A 423 23.01 3.97 -9.52
C LYS A 423 22.08 3.55 -10.67
N ALA A 424 21.28 2.50 -10.47
CA ALA A 424 20.32 2.01 -11.46
C ALA A 424 19.17 3.00 -11.70
N TRP A 425 18.67 3.61 -10.64
CA TRP A 425 17.49 4.48 -10.68
C TRP A 425 17.83 5.90 -10.21
N LYS A 426 18.11 6.79 -11.17
CA LYS A 426 18.31 8.21 -10.89
C LYS A 426 16.96 8.90 -10.79
N ILE A 427 16.62 9.40 -9.61
CA ILE A 427 15.44 10.21 -9.36
C ILE A 427 15.82 11.69 -9.48
N SER A 428 14.95 12.50 -10.11
CA SER A 428 15.17 13.93 -10.30
C SER A 428 15.36 14.66 -8.96
N GLU A 429 16.28 15.62 -8.94
CA GLU A 429 16.48 16.53 -7.80
C GLU A 429 15.24 17.39 -7.49
N GLU A 430 14.31 17.52 -8.44
CA GLU A 430 13.02 18.20 -8.24
C GLU A 430 12.00 17.34 -7.51
N SER A 431 12.22 16.02 -7.39
CA SER A 431 11.34 15.12 -6.65
C SER A 431 11.46 15.35 -5.14
N ASN A 432 10.49 14.83 -4.37
CA ASN A 432 10.57 14.83 -2.90
C ASN A 432 11.89 14.16 -2.44
N PRO A 433 12.74 14.82 -1.66
CA PRO A 433 14.01 14.26 -1.18
C PRO A 433 13.88 12.90 -0.51
N LEU A 434 12.77 12.66 0.21
CA LEU A 434 12.51 11.39 0.90
C LEU A 434 12.23 10.20 -0.03
N THR A 435 12.09 10.46 -1.34
CA THR A 435 11.95 9.43 -2.37
C THR A 435 13.24 9.13 -3.11
N ARG A 436 14.35 9.81 -2.79
CA ARG A 436 15.61 9.75 -3.52
C ARG A 436 16.52 8.64 -2.99
N PRO A 437 16.83 7.60 -3.77
CA PRO A 437 17.67 6.49 -3.30
C PRO A 437 19.11 6.91 -2.95
N HIS A 438 19.63 7.97 -3.56
CA HIS A 438 20.98 8.48 -3.29
C HIS A 438 21.08 9.29 -1.98
N GLN A 439 19.96 9.54 -1.31
CA GLN A 439 19.84 10.15 0.02
C GLN A 439 19.35 9.13 1.05
N PHE A 440 19.78 7.89 0.94
CA PHE A 440 19.32 6.79 1.77
C PHE A 440 19.49 7.07 3.26
N ASP A 441 20.68 7.46 3.71
CA ASP A 441 20.96 7.70 5.12
C ASP A 441 20.13 8.87 5.68
N GLU A 442 19.94 9.93 4.89
CA GLU A 442 19.05 11.03 5.25
C GLU A 442 17.60 10.56 5.36
N CYS A 443 17.14 9.69 4.45
CA CYS A 443 15.80 9.11 4.50
C CYS A 443 15.62 8.23 5.74
N VAL A 444 16.61 7.43 6.10
CA VAL A 444 16.59 6.58 7.31
C VAL A 444 16.57 7.44 8.57
N ASN A 445 17.43 8.46 8.65
CA ASN A 445 17.48 9.38 9.80
C ASN A 445 16.17 10.16 9.94
N TYR A 446 15.54 10.52 8.82
CA TYR A 446 14.23 11.17 8.85
C TYR A 446 13.16 10.23 9.43
N ILE A 447 13.06 8.97 8.97
CA ILE A 447 12.12 7.99 9.52
C ILE A 447 12.32 7.82 11.02
N ARG A 448 13.57 7.64 11.48
CA ARG A 448 13.92 7.48 12.88
C ARG A 448 13.41 8.64 13.74
N SER A 449 13.76 9.85 13.36
CA SER A 449 13.35 11.06 14.07
C SER A 449 11.83 11.26 14.02
N TRP A 450 11.22 11.03 12.87
CA TRP A 450 9.78 11.15 12.68
C TRP A 450 9.00 10.19 13.59
N ILE A 451 9.42 8.91 13.64
CA ILE A 451 8.75 7.89 14.46
C ILE A 451 8.87 8.21 15.95
N ILE A 452 10.02 8.66 16.42
CA ILE A 452 10.22 9.03 17.83
C ILE A 452 9.23 10.14 18.21
N CYS A 453 9.14 11.18 17.41
CA CYS A 453 8.21 12.28 17.66
C CYS A 453 6.74 11.83 17.55
N ARG A 454 6.44 10.93 16.62
CA ARG A 454 5.09 10.37 16.46
C ARG A 454 4.65 9.55 17.66
N VAL A 455 5.53 8.73 18.19
CA VAL A 455 5.31 7.94 19.40
C VAL A 455 4.99 8.85 20.59
N ASP A 456 5.83 9.87 20.83
CA ASP A 456 5.62 10.83 21.92
C ASP A 456 4.26 11.55 21.78
N TYR A 457 3.92 11.95 20.56
CA TYR A 457 2.62 12.55 20.30
C TYR A 457 1.45 11.60 20.62
N LEU A 458 1.51 10.35 20.15
CA LEU A 458 0.45 9.37 20.38
C LEU A 458 0.35 8.97 21.85
N ASP A 459 1.46 8.82 22.56
CA ASP A 459 1.49 8.60 24.00
C ASP A 459 0.78 9.75 24.73
N SER A 460 0.97 10.99 24.30
CA SER A 460 0.29 12.14 24.91
C SER A 460 -1.21 12.16 24.64
N VAL A 461 -1.61 11.86 23.42
CA VAL A 461 -3.03 11.93 22.99
C VAL A 461 -3.84 10.74 23.53
N ILE A 462 -3.24 9.55 23.55
CA ILE A 462 -3.94 8.31 23.89
C ILE A 462 -3.82 7.99 25.38
N LEU A 463 -2.61 8.17 25.95
CA LEU A 463 -2.33 7.78 27.33
C LEU A 463 -2.39 8.97 28.31
N GLY A 464 -2.37 10.21 27.80
CA GLY A 464 -2.29 11.42 28.62
C GLY A 464 -0.90 11.66 29.23
N ILE A 465 0.15 11.06 28.67
CA ILE A 465 1.54 11.27 29.09
C ILE A 465 2.01 12.60 28.50
N PRO A 466 2.54 13.54 29.29
CA PRO A 466 3.04 14.81 28.76
C PRO A 466 4.13 14.56 27.70
N ASN A 467 3.95 15.09 26.49
CA ASN A 467 4.94 14.97 25.45
C ASN A 467 6.09 15.98 25.62
N ASN A 468 7.26 15.62 25.11
CA ASN A 468 8.45 16.44 25.16
C ASN A 468 8.70 17.10 23.79
N THR A 469 7.68 17.79 23.26
CA THR A 469 7.68 18.41 21.92
C THR A 469 8.87 19.32 21.65
N ALA A 470 9.43 19.98 22.69
CA ALA A 470 10.60 20.86 22.54
C ALA A 470 11.84 20.13 21.98
N LYS A 471 12.01 18.84 22.27
CA LYS A 471 13.10 18.02 21.69
C LYS A 471 12.81 17.61 20.26
N CYS A 472 11.54 17.38 19.94
CA CYS A 472 11.11 16.95 18.59
C CYS A 472 11.17 18.12 17.60
N ASP A 473 10.77 19.33 18.00
CA ASP A 473 10.75 20.49 17.12
C ASP A 473 12.15 20.86 16.59
N SER A 474 13.20 20.72 17.41
CA SER A 474 14.58 21.03 16.97
C SER A 474 15.14 19.94 16.03
N ALA A 475 15.03 18.67 16.39
CA ALA A 475 15.62 17.57 15.63
C ALA A 475 14.88 17.29 14.32
N CYS A 476 13.55 17.21 14.35
CA CYS A 476 12.74 16.96 13.14
C CYS A 476 12.72 18.18 12.21
N MET A 477 12.73 19.43 12.74
CA MET A 477 12.83 20.63 11.92
C MET A 477 14.21 20.81 11.28
N GLU A 478 15.28 20.44 11.97
CA GLU A 478 16.63 20.54 11.43
C GLU A 478 16.86 19.52 10.31
N ILE A 479 16.47 18.26 10.51
CA ILE A 479 16.54 17.21 9.48
C ILE A 479 15.57 17.53 8.32
N GLY A 480 14.34 17.93 8.60
CA GLY A 480 13.39 18.34 7.57
C GLY A 480 13.85 19.58 6.79
N ARG A 481 14.50 20.56 7.44
CA ARG A 481 15.12 21.70 6.76
C ARG A 481 16.29 21.31 5.88
N VAL A 482 17.15 20.41 6.34
CA VAL A 482 18.30 19.93 5.54
C VAL A 482 17.84 19.15 4.33
N ILE A 483 16.85 18.27 4.48
CA ILE A 483 16.36 17.42 3.40
C ILE A 483 15.44 18.17 2.43
N LEU A 484 14.52 18.99 2.94
CA LEU A 484 13.49 19.64 2.13
C LEU A 484 13.91 21.01 1.56
N PHE A 485 14.97 21.66 2.08
CA PHE A 485 15.36 23.03 1.73
C PHE A 485 16.82 23.21 1.32
N LYS A 486 17.63 22.16 1.22
CA LYS A 486 18.89 22.26 0.44
C LYS A 486 18.51 22.44 -1.02
N LYS A 487 18.55 23.70 -1.46
CA LYS A 487 18.55 24.07 -2.87
C LYS A 487 19.92 23.80 -3.47
#